data_ef17ce8464363f52b8de3e03e944e19c
#
_entry.id   ef17ce8464363f52b8de3e03e944e19c
#
_cell.length_a   1.000
_cell.length_b   1.000
_cell.length_c   1.000
_cell.angle_alpha   90.00
_cell.angle_beta   90.00
_cell.angle_gamma   90.00
#
_symmetry.space_group_name_H-M   'P 1'
#
loop_
_entity.id
_entity.type
_entity.pdbx_description
1 polymer ?
#
loop_
_entity_poly.entity_id
_entity_poly.type
_entity_poly.pdbx_seq_one_letter_code
_entity_poly.pdbx_strand_id
1 'polypeptide(L)'
;MPDYFICDLSHTSQRISSEYIPYAIGCIKSYYHEHGKHDVNIHLIKYPEDLSPEFFKHKPSIVAFSNYMWNTDLGYGFAKAIKEYSPQTLIVFGSRNYPLETVRQIKWFEEHPCVDLYIIGEGEEPFKRV
;
A
#
# COMPACT_ATOMS: atom_id res chain seq x y z
N MET A 1 19.23 2.67 6.28
CA MET A 1 17.88 3.28 6.43
C MET A 1 16.89 2.48 5.58
N PRO A 2 15.89 1.85 6.18
CA PRO A 2 14.94 1.04 5.41
C PRO A 2 14.07 1.91 4.50
N ASP A 3 13.62 1.31 3.40
CA ASP A 3 12.70 1.93 2.45
C ASP A 3 11.31 1.35 2.62
N TYR A 4 10.31 2.23 2.67
CA TYR A 4 8.89 1.88 2.68
C TYR A 4 8.23 2.49 1.46
N PHE A 5 7.34 1.74 0.84
CA PHE A 5 6.52 2.24 -0.26
C PHE A 5 5.08 2.41 0.20
N ILE A 6 4.48 3.54 -0.14
CA ILE A 6 3.04 3.75 0.02
C ILE A 6 2.48 4.05 -1.36
N CYS A 7 1.61 3.17 -1.84
CA CYS A 7 1.09 3.19 -3.19
C CYS A 7 -0.39 3.57 -3.22
N ASP A 8 -0.73 4.54 -4.03
CA ASP A 8 -2.11 4.87 -4.39
C ASP A 8 -2.19 4.77 -5.91
N LEU A 9 -2.40 3.54 -6.40
CA LEU A 9 -2.24 3.23 -7.81
C LEU A 9 -3.43 3.72 -8.64
N SER A 10 -3.10 4.38 -9.75
CA SER A 10 -4.06 4.84 -10.77
C SER A 10 -3.92 4.01 -12.04
N HIS A 11 -5.05 3.67 -12.67
CA HIS A 11 -5.04 3.09 -13.99
C HIS A 11 -4.61 4.13 -15.03
N THR A 12 -3.59 3.82 -15.81
CA THR A 12 -3.03 4.75 -16.81
C THR A 12 -3.34 4.35 -18.24
N SER A 13 -3.81 3.13 -18.47
CA SER A 13 -4.02 2.57 -19.81
C SER A 13 -5.43 2.76 -20.39
N GLN A 14 -6.39 3.30 -19.64
CA GLN A 14 -7.81 3.34 -20.03
C GLN A 14 -8.35 4.75 -20.29
N ARG A 15 -7.52 5.71 -20.63
CA ARG A 15 -7.90 7.12 -20.85
C ARG A 15 -8.63 7.76 -19.66
N ILE A 16 -8.42 7.25 -18.45
CA ILE A 16 -8.96 7.82 -17.23
C ILE A 16 -8.01 8.91 -16.76
N SER A 17 -8.55 10.05 -16.36
CA SER A 17 -7.73 11.13 -15.81
C SER A 17 -7.01 10.65 -14.55
N SER A 18 -5.70 10.80 -14.54
CA SER A 18 -4.84 10.47 -13.40
C SER A 18 -4.19 11.73 -12.80
N GLU A 19 -4.81 12.88 -13.00
CA GLU A 19 -4.25 14.17 -12.60
C GLU A 19 -4.39 14.48 -11.11
N TYR A 20 -5.16 13.68 -10.36
CA TYR A 20 -5.32 13.91 -8.94
C TYR A 20 -4.00 13.72 -8.17
N ILE A 21 -3.82 14.50 -7.10
CA ILE A 21 -2.70 14.35 -6.19
C ILE A 21 -3.08 13.32 -5.12
N PRO A 22 -2.26 12.28 -4.85
CA PRO A 22 -2.58 11.28 -3.84
C PRO A 22 -2.40 11.84 -2.42
N TYR A 23 -3.30 12.69 -2.00
CA TYR A 23 -3.22 13.45 -0.76
C TYR A 23 -3.16 12.56 0.48
N ALA A 24 -3.99 11.50 0.52
CA ALA A 24 -4.09 10.63 1.69
C ALA A 24 -2.76 9.95 2.03
N ILE A 25 -2.07 9.40 1.03
CA ILE A 25 -0.77 8.77 1.26
C ILE A 25 0.31 9.80 1.59
N GLY A 26 0.19 11.01 1.05
CA GLY A 26 1.06 12.12 1.42
C GLY A 26 0.93 12.49 2.90
N CYS A 27 -0.30 12.49 3.43
CA CYS A 27 -0.55 12.72 4.86
C CYS A 27 0.09 11.65 5.73
N ILE A 28 0.00 10.38 5.33
CA ILE A 28 0.63 9.27 6.06
C ILE A 28 2.16 9.48 6.12
N LYS A 29 2.77 9.81 4.99
CA LYS A 29 4.21 10.07 4.93
C LYS A 29 4.61 11.22 5.84
N SER A 30 3.90 12.36 5.78
CA SER A 30 4.20 13.54 6.60
C SER A 30 4.05 13.24 8.09
N TYR A 31 2.98 12.54 8.46
CA TYR A 31 2.74 12.14 9.84
C TYR A 31 3.86 11.22 10.36
N TYR A 32 4.27 10.26 9.55
CA TYR A 32 5.35 9.35 9.93
C TYR A 32 6.67 10.10 10.17
N HIS A 33 7.01 11.06 9.30
CA HIS A 33 8.22 11.85 9.47
C HIS A 33 8.21 12.70 10.75
N GLU A 34 7.05 13.20 11.17
CA GLU A 34 6.94 13.97 12.41
C GLU A 34 6.90 13.12 13.67
N HIS A 35 6.24 11.97 13.61
CA HIS A 35 5.89 11.19 14.81
C HIS A 35 6.44 9.77 14.83
N GLY A 36 7.03 9.30 13.74
CA GLY A 36 7.60 7.96 13.65
C GLY A 36 8.85 7.80 14.51
N LYS A 37 9.10 6.58 14.94
CA LYS A 37 10.21 6.25 15.84
C LYS A 37 11.51 5.91 15.11
N HIS A 38 11.44 5.67 13.81
CA HIS A 38 12.56 5.18 13.03
C HIS A 38 12.82 6.08 11.83
N ASP A 39 14.08 6.24 11.49
CA ASP A 39 14.46 6.88 10.23
C ASP A 39 14.20 5.91 9.09
N VAL A 40 13.27 6.27 8.21
CA VAL A 40 12.92 5.49 7.03
C VAL A 40 12.78 6.39 5.82
N ASN A 41 13.07 5.85 4.65
CA ASN A 41 12.75 6.51 3.39
C ASN A 41 11.35 6.07 2.94
N ILE A 42 10.40 7.00 2.88
CA ILE A 42 9.05 6.69 2.40
C ILE A 42 8.91 7.22 0.98
N HIS A 43 8.64 6.30 0.06
CA HIS A 43 8.41 6.59 -1.36
C HIS A 43 6.93 6.50 -1.68
N LEU A 44 6.38 7.54 -2.30
CA LEU A 44 4.99 7.55 -2.72
C LEU A 44 4.91 7.13 -4.19
N ILE A 45 4.12 6.10 -4.48
CA ILE A 45 3.97 5.54 -5.82
C ILE A 45 2.51 5.71 -6.26
N LYS A 46 2.31 6.41 -7.36
CA LYS A 46 0.99 6.61 -7.98
C LYS A 46 0.81 5.79 -9.25
N TYR A 47 1.87 5.66 -10.03
CA TYR A 47 1.79 5.03 -11.35
C TYR A 47 2.28 3.58 -11.28
N PRO A 48 1.48 2.62 -11.78
CA PRO A 48 1.90 1.21 -11.79
C PRO A 48 3.22 0.97 -12.51
N GLU A 49 3.49 1.74 -13.57
CA GLU A 49 4.72 1.63 -14.37
C GLU A 49 5.98 1.91 -13.54
N ASP A 50 5.86 2.71 -12.49
CA ASP A 50 7.00 3.09 -11.64
C ASP A 50 7.28 2.04 -10.56
N LEU A 51 6.28 1.23 -10.18
CA LEU A 51 6.40 0.37 -9.01
C LEU A 51 7.49 -0.69 -9.16
N SER A 52 7.55 -1.40 -10.28
CA SER A 52 8.54 -2.45 -10.47
C SER A 52 9.97 -1.92 -10.52
N PRO A 53 10.29 -0.88 -11.31
CA PRO A 53 11.64 -0.33 -11.32
C PRO A 53 12.09 0.19 -9.95
N GLU A 54 11.22 0.91 -9.26
CA GLU A 54 11.52 1.45 -7.94
C GLU A 54 11.68 0.34 -6.90
N PHE A 55 10.86 -0.73 -7.00
CA PHE A 55 10.97 -1.88 -6.11
C PHE A 55 12.33 -2.57 -6.21
N PHE A 56 12.80 -2.85 -7.42
CA PHE A 56 14.10 -3.49 -7.61
C PHE A 56 15.27 -2.59 -7.23
N LYS A 57 15.11 -1.28 -7.37
CA LYS A 57 16.12 -0.30 -6.99
C LYS A 57 16.26 -0.18 -5.46
N HIS A 58 15.14 -0.09 -4.75
CA HIS A 58 15.13 0.21 -3.31
C HIS A 58 14.93 -1.00 -2.41
N LYS A 59 14.34 -2.08 -2.91
CA LYS A 59 14.04 -3.31 -2.16
C LYS A 59 13.37 -3.00 -0.82
N PRO A 60 12.15 -2.39 -0.84
CA PRO A 60 11.50 -1.96 0.38
C PRO A 60 11.14 -3.13 1.28
N SER A 61 11.18 -2.88 2.59
CA SER A 61 10.76 -3.85 3.59
C SER A 61 9.25 -3.86 3.80
N ILE A 62 8.57 -2.74 3.49
CA ILE A 62 7.12 -2.59 3.58
C ILE A 62 6.62 -1.99 2.28
N VAL A 63 5.58 -2.58 1.71
CA VAL A 63 4.82 -2.02 0.59
C VAL A 63 3.36 -1.93 1.00
N ALA A 64 2.86 -0.71 1.09
CA ALA A 64 1.48 -0.42 1.46
C ALA A 64 0.68 0.03 0.24
N PHE A 65 -0.56 -0.41 0.15
CA PHE A 65 -1.47 -0.07 -0.94
C PHE A 65 -2.76 0.54 -0.42
N SER A 66 -3.14 1.69 -0.97
CA SER A 66 -4.51 2.18 -0.83
C SER A 66 -5.44 1.25 -1.60
N ASN A 67 -6.48 0.77 -0.94
CA ASN A 67 -7.40 -0.21 -1.50
C ASN A 67 -8.78 0.40 -1.70
N TYR A 68 -9.07 0.78 -2.94
CA TYR A 68 -10.38 1.25 -3.40
C TYR A 68 -10.97 0.27 -4.41
N MET A 69 -12.25 0.41 -4.71
CA MET A 69 -12.92 -0.46 -5.70
C MET A 69 -12.23 -0.44 -7.07
N TRP A 70 -11.71 0.72 -7.47
CA TRP A 70 -11.13 0.90 -8.81
C TRP A 70 -9.69 0.40 -8.94
N ASN A 71 -8.98 0.17 -7.85
CA ASN A 71 -7.58 -0.27 -7.92
C ASN A 71 -7.27 -1.56 -7.13
N THR A 72 -8.29 -2.23 -6.58
CA THR A 72 -8.07 -3.40 -5.73
C THR A 72 -7.39 -4.56 -6.48
N ASP A 73 -7.81 -4.85 -7.70
CA ASP A 73 -7.22 -5.93 -8.49
C ASP A 73 -5.79 -5.61 -8.89
N LEU A 74 -5.54 -4.35 -9.25
CA LEU A 74 -4.20 -3.88 -9.59
C LEU A 74 -3.25 -3.98 -8.39
N GLY A 75 -3.68 -3.47 -7.23
CA GLY A 75 -2.88 -3.54 -6.00
C GLY A 75 -2.61 -4.98 -5.56
N TYR A 76 -3.62 -5.84 -5.61
CA TYR A 76 -3.45 -7.24 -5.23
C TYR A 76 -2.58 -8.01 -6.21
N GLY A 77 -2.65 -7.71 -7.50
CA GLY A 77 -1.75 -8.28 -8.51
C GLY A 77 -0.28 -7.98 -8.19
N PHE A 78 0.03 -6.75 -7.84
CA PHE A 78 1.38 -6.37 -7.40
C PHE A 78 1.76 -7.05 -6.08
N ALA A 79 0.85 -7.13 -5.12
CA ALA A 79 1.10 -7.80 -3.84
C ALA A 79 1.50 -9.27 -4.04
N LYS A 80 0.81 -9.99 -4.92
CA LYS A 80 1.13 -11.37 -5.27
C LYS A 80 2.53 -11.47 -5.88
N ALA A 81 2.83 -10.63 -6.86
CA ALA A 81 4.14 -10.63 -7.52
C ALA A 81 5.27 -10.30 -6.53
N ILE A 82 5.06 -9.34 -5.65
CA ILE A 82 6.04 -8.98 -4.61
C ILE A 82 6.28 -10.15 -3.67
N LYS A 83 5.24 -10.82 -3.20
CA LYS A 83 5.37 -11.98 -2.30
C LYS A 83 6.09 -13.16 -2.95
N GLU A 84 5.90 -13.37 -4.24
CA GLU A 84 6.64 -14.41 -4.97
C GLU A 84 8.13 -14.09 -5.05
N TYR A 85 8.47 -12.84 -5.31
CA TYR A 85 9.86 -12.39 -5.44
C TYR A 85 10.55 -12.20 -4.10
N SER A 86 9.85 -11.64 -3.12
CA SER A 86 10.38 -11.24 -1.81
C SER A 86 9.38 -11.58 -0.70
N PRO A 87 9.33 -12.86 -0.26
CA PRO A 87 8.35 -13.30 0.74
C PRO A 87 8.44 -12.57 2.07
N GLN A 88 9.60 -12.01 2.39
CA GLN A 88 9.82 -11.27 3.63
C GLN A 88 9.29 -9.83 3.59
N THR A 89 8.96 -9.28 2.41
CA THR A 89 8.37 -7.95 2.31
C THR A 89 6.97 -7.93 2.92
N LEU A 90 6.74 -7.02 3.85
CA LEU A 90 5.43 -6.88 4.49
C LEU A 90 4.47 -6.13 3.57
N ILE A 91 3.32 -6.73 3.29
CA ILE A 91 2.27 -6.14 2.46
C ILE A 91 1.15 -5.62 3.35
N VAL A 92 0.88 -4.32 3.24
CA VAL A 92 -0.14 -3.62 4.03
C VAL A 92 -1.18 -3.04 3.08
N PHE A 93 -2.46 -3.34 3.32
CA PHE A 93 -3.57 -2.70 2.61
C PHE A 93 -4.28 -1.74 3.57
N GLY A 94 -4.87 -0.72 3.03
CA GLY A 94 -5.64 0.26 3.79
C GLY A 94 -6.72 0.90 2.94
N SER A 95 -7.52 1.78 3.55
CA SER A 95 -8.65 2.49 2.97
C SER A 95 -9.97 1.69 3.00
N ARG A 96 -10.98 2.14 2.28
CA ARG A 96 -12.38 1.83 2.55
C ARG A 96 -12.91 0.53 1.94
N ASN A 97 -12.20 -0.08 1.02
CA ASN A 97 -12.68 -1.28 0.34
C ASN A 97 -12.43 -2.54 1.17
N TYR A 98 -13.00 -2.57 2.35
CA TYR A 98 -12.79 -3.63 3.33
C TYR A 98 -14.06 -3.82 4.16
N PRO A 99 -14.46 -5.07 4.45
CA PRO A 99 -15.67 -5.33 5.22
C PRO A 99 -15.56 -4.87 6.67
N LEU A 100 -16.68 -4.44 7.24
CA LEU A 100 -16.75 -3.97 8.63
C LEU A 100 -17.03 -5.10 9.63
N GLU A 101 -17.64 -6.19 9.18
CA GLU A 101 -17.99 -7.33 10.03
C GLU A 101 -16.82 -8.28 10.20
N THR A 102 -16.55 -8.70 11.44
CA THR A 102 -15.40 -9.57 11.77
C THR A 102 -15.37 -10.86 10.95
N VAL A 103 -16.51 -11.53 10.75
CA VAL A 103 -16.59 -12.78 9.97
C VAL A 103 -16.18 -12.53 8.51
N ARG A 104 -16.61 -11.41 7.94
CA ARG A 104 -16.26 -11.03 6.56
C ARG A 104 -14.79 -10.61 6.45
N GLN A 105 -14.22 -10.01 7.49
CA GLN A 105 -12.80 -9.67 7.53
C GLN A 105 -11.93 -10.92 7.51
N ILE A 106 -12.29 -11.93 8.27
CA ILE A 106 -11.57 -13.22 8.27
C ILE A 106 -11.62 -13.83 6.87
N LYS A 107 -12.80 -13.87 6.25
CA LYS A 107 -12.96 -14.38 4.89
C LYS A 107 -12.13 -13.58 3.89
N TRP A 108 -12.09 -12.25 4.03
CA TRP A 108 -11.30 -11.38 3.16
C TRP A 108 -9.82 -11.77 3.18
N PHE A 109 -9.25 -12.01 4.36
CA PHE A 109 -7.86 -12.45 4.48
C PHE A 109 -7.64 -13.86 3.91
N GLU A 110 -8.59 -14.76 4.03
CA GLU A 110 -8.53 -16.08 3.40
C GLU A 110 -8.49 -15.97 1.87
N GLU A 111 -9.21 -15.00 1.31
CA GLU A 111 -9.24 -14.72 -0.14
C GLU A 111 -8.05 -13.88 -0.62
N HIS A 112 -7.31 -13.24 0.30
CA HIS A 112 -6.18 -12.36 0.00
C HIS A 112 -4.93 -12.78 0.82
N PRO A 113 -4.41 -14.00 0.61
CA PRO A 113 -3.35 -14.55 1.48
C PRO A 113 -2.01 -13.79 1.37
N CYS A 114 -1.83 -12.97 0.34
CA CYS A 114 -0.60 -12.17 0.18
C CYS A 114 -0.61 -10.87 0.99
N VAL A 115 -1.73 -10.51 1.61
CA VAL A 115 -1.84 -9.32 2.46
C VAL A 115 -1.56 -9.70 3.90
N ASP A 116 -0.60 -9.03 4.52
CA ASP A 116 -0.19 -9.32 5.90
C ASP A 116 -1.01 -8.52 6.92
N LEU A 117 -1.30 -7.26 6.61
CA LEU A 117 -2.03 -6.36 7.51
C LEU A 117 -3.04 -5.52 6.73
N TYR A 118 -4.15 -5.18 7.38
CA TYR A 118 -5.11 -4.20 6.87
C TYR A 118 -5.31 -3.09 7.90
N ILE A 119 -5.12 -1.83 7.47
CA ILE A 119 -5.34 -0.65 8.29
C ILE A 119 -6.76 -0.15 8.06
N ILE A 120 -7.57 -0.18 9.11
CA ILE A 120 -8.97 0.26 9.09
C ILE A 120 -9.03 1.73 9.50
N GLY A 121 -9.80 2.54 8.75
CA GLY A 121 -9.98 3.95 9.05
C GLY A 121 -8.81 4.82 8.57
N GLU A 122 -8.53 5.88 9.32
CA GLU A 122 -7.43 6.79 9.00
C GLU A 122 -6.08 6.11 9.22
N GLY A 123 -5.17 6.28 8.25
CA GLY A 123 -3.94 5.51 8.18
C GLY A 123 -2.74 6.06 8.93
N GLU A 124 -2.77 7.32 9.34
CA GLU A 124 -1.58 8.01 9.87
C GLU A 124 -1.05 7.36 11.14
N GLU A 125 -1.86 7.23 12.16
CA GLU A 125 -1.45 6.64 13.44
C GLU A 125 -1.22 5.12 13.33
N PRO A 126 -2.11 4.33 12.70
CA PRO A 126 -1.86 2.90 12.55
C PRO A 126 -0.61 2.58 11.73
N PHE A 127 -0.36 3.29 10.63
CA PHE A 127 0.84 3.05 9.83
C PHE A 127 2.13 3.31 10.59
N LYS A 128 2.12 4.33 11.44
CA LYS A 128 3.27 4.62 12.30
C LYS A 128 3.65 3.43 13.19
N ARG A 129 2.69 2.58 13.53
CA ARG A 129 2.89 1.43 14.42
C ARG A 129 3.33 0.16 13.70
N VAL A 130 3.28 0.16 12.38
CA VAL A 130 3.75 -0.97 11.58
C VAL A 130 5.27 -1.06 11.64
#